data_b33f48f725064218a1e35255e15a56a7
#
_entry.id   b33f48f725064218a1e35255e15a56a7
#
_cell.length_a   1.000
_cell.length_b   1.000
_cell.length_c   1.000
_cell.angle_alpha   90.00
_cell.angle_beta   90.00
_cell.angle_gamma   90.00
#
_symmetry.space_group_name_H-M   'P 1'
#
loop_
_entity.id
_entity.type
_entity.pdbx_description
1 polymer ?
#
loop_
_entity_poly.entity_id
_entity_poly.type
_entity_poly.pdbx_seq_one_letter_code
_entity_poly.pdbx_strand_id
1 'polypeptide(L)'
;MVIDKRCINHALKTLQKPPRTYILRGTTNCDNFVFMKQYVIDELRPKDYESVKAHLEENFSTSDVGGIYWIQLDQSILSKIQAEHTDCQPFYFAVDLKSNHITFKLLIRTKNRIRCDCMRYATEKQRNWLIRLADSIFDTLEIKI
;
A
#
# COMPACT_ATOMS: atom_id res chain seq x y z
N MET A 1 17.29 -0.55 20.16
CA MET A 1 16.27 0.51 20.21
C MET A 1 15.07 -0.02 20.96
N VAL A 2 14.81 0.48 22.15
CA VAL A 2 13.73 -0.05 23.03
C VAL A 2 12.42 0.65 22.61
N ILE A 3 11.51 -0.13 22.03
CA ILE A 3 10.16 0.35 21.72
C ILE A 3 9.33 0.23 23.00
N ASP A 4 8.75 1.32 23.50
CA ASP A 4 7.92 1.32 24.68
C ASP A 4 6.70 0.40 24.47
N LYS A 5 6.56 -0.61 25.32
CA LYS A 5 5.47 -1.60 25.28
C LYS A 5 4.06 -0.98 25.30
N ARG A 6 3.92 0.27 25.76
CA ARG A 6 2.65 1.00 25.77
C ARG A 6 2.19 1.44 24.38
N CYS A 7 3.12 1.77 23.48
CA CYS A 7 2.79 2.14 22.10
C CYS A 7 2.35 0.92 21.27
N ILE A 8 2.93 -0.25 21.55
CA ILE A 8 2.59 -1.53 20.87
C ILE A 8 1.16 -1.97 21.23
N ASN A 9 0.75 -1.84 22.50
CA ASN A 9 -0.57 -2.30 22.93
C ASN A 9 -1.74 -1.46 22.36
N HIS A 10 -1.51 -0.20 22.02
CA HIS A 10 -2.56 0.63 21.42
C HIS A 10 -2.72 0.34 19.91
N ALA A 11 -1.63 0.02 19.22
CA ALA A 11 -1.63 -0.39 17.82
C ALA A 11 -2.22 -1.80 17.62
N LEU A 12 -1.99 -2.71 18.56
CA LEU A 12 -2.45 -4.12 18.48
C LEU A 12 -3.95 -4.30 18.74
N LYS A 13 -4.61 -3.35 19.46
CA LYS A 13 -6.07 -3.41 19.73
C LYS A 13 -6.93 -3.13 18.50
N THR A 14 -6.38 -2.50 17.48
CA THR A 14 -7.08 -2.18 16.21
C THR A 14 -6.76 -3.09 15.05
N LEU A 15 -5.87 -4.06 15.25
CA LEU A 15 -5.40 -4.98 14.20
C LEU A 15 -5.79 -6.42 14.56
N GLN A 16 -6.90 -6.91 14.02
CA GLN A 16 -7.15 -8.34 13.97
C GLN A 16 -6.10 -8.99 13.05
N LYS A 17 -5.23 -9.83 13.65
CA LYS A 17 -4.14 -10.64 13.06
C LYS A 17 -3.61 -10.17 11.70
N PRO A 18 -2.41 -9.57 11.65
CA PRO A 18 -1.77 -9.24 10.38
C PRO A 18 -1.24 -10.50 9.68
N PRO A 19 -1.51 -10.67 8.39
CA PRO A 19 -0.67 -11.53 7.58
C PRO A 19 0.63 -10.77 7.26
N ARG A 20 1.75 -11.35 7.67
CA ARG A 20 3.13 -11.00 7.31
C ARG A 20 3.53 -9.51 7.36
N THR A 21 4.40 -9.23 8.26
CA THR A 21 5.31 -8.08 8.46
C THR A 21 4.80 -6.67 8.13
N TYR A 22 4.16 -6.01 9.13
CA TYR A 22 4.03 -4.55 9.12
C TYR A 22 5.31 -3.92 9.68
N ILE A 23 6.02 -3.16 8.86
CA ILE A 23 7.13 -2.34 9.35
C ILE A 23 6.59 -0.97 9.74
N LEU A 24 6.65 -0.68 11.03
CA LEU A 24 6.33 0.64 11.57
C LEU A 24 7.61 1.47 11.55
N ARG A 25 7.73 2.42 10.61
CA ARG A 25 8.76 3.45 10.68
C ARG A 25 8.17 4.69 11.33
N GLY A 26 8.67 5.07 12.49
CA GLY A 26 8.22 6.25 13.20
C GLY A 26 9.30 6.94 14.00
N THR A 27 9.11 8.22 14.26
CA THR A 27 9.93 9.05 15.12
C THR A 27 9.60 8.85 16.59
N THR A 28 10.50 9.22 17.49
CA THR A 28 10.53 8.86 18.92
C THR A 28 9.45 9.49 19.81
N ASN A 29 8.55 10.30 19.30
CA ASN A 29 7.45 10.90 20.08
C ASN A 29 6.12 10.28 19.71
N CYS A 30 5.46 9.61 20.67
CA CYS A 30 4.15 8.98 20.46
C CYS A 30 3.04 9.98 20.07
N ASP A 31 3.16 11.25 20.41
CA ASP A 31 2.16 12.28 20.17
C ASP A 31 2.14 12.84 18.74
N ASN A 32 3.24 12.62 17.96
CA ASN A 32 3.37 13.04 16.56
C ASN A 32 3.57 11.87 15.60
N PHE A 33 3.10 10.68 15.96
CA PHE A 33 3.31 9.48 15.17
C PHE A 33 2.34 9.45 13.99
N VAL A 34 2.79 9.92 12.84
CA VAL A 34 2.05 9.75 11.58
C VAL A 34 2.24 8.31 11.10
N PHE A 35 1.30 7.43 11.48
CA PHE A 35 1.25 6.07 10.96
C PHE A 35 0.88 6.08 9.47
N MET A 36 1.86 5.91 8.61
CA MET A 36 1.60 5.56 7.22
C MET A 36 1.34 4.05 7.14
N LYS A 37 0.08 3.66 7.06
CA LYS A 37 -0.30 2.26 6.84
C LYS A 37 0.17 1.83 5.45
N GLN A 38 0.97 0.76 5.41
CA GLN A 38 1.54 0.24 4.17
C GLN A 38 1.78 -1.27 4.28
N TYR A 39 1.73 -1.96 3.16
CA TYR A 39 2.17 -3.34 3.01
C TYR A 39 3.53 -3.34 2.32
N VAL A 40 4.51 -4.02 2.88
CA VAL A 40 5.90 -4.04 2.40
C VAL A 40 6.32 -5.48 2.17
N ILE A 41 6.93 -5.74 1.03
CA ILE A 41 7.63 -6.97 0.71
C ILE A 41 9.12 -6.62 0.63
N ASP A 42 9.88 -7.12 1.58
CA ASP A 42 11.31 -6.87 1.73
C ASP A 42 12.18 -7.93 1.04
N GLU A 43 13.48 -7.69 1.05
CA GLU A 43 14.51 -8.64 0.61
C GLU A 43 14.40 -9.05 -0.87
N LEU A 44 13.94 -8.12 -1.72
CA LEU A 44 13.97 -8.33 -3.16
C LEU A 44 15.41 -8.51 -3.64
N ARG A 45 15.67 -9.61 -4.35
CA ARG A 45 16.94 -9.81 -5.04
C ARG A 45 17.02 -8.88 -6.27
N PRO A 46 18.20 -8.48 -6.73
CA PRO A 46 18.35 -7.62 -7.91
C PRO A 46 17.62 -8.14 -9.16
N LYS A 47 17.64 -9.46 -9.37
CA LYS A 47 16.93 -10.11 -10.49
C LYS A 47 15.41 -9.95 -10.34
N ASP A 48 14.89 -10.14 -9.13
CA ASP A 48 13.46 -10.04 -8.84
C ASP A 48 12.98 -8.59 -8.98
N TYR A 49 13.80 -7.62 -8.55
CA TYR A 49 13.53 -6.20 -8.76
C TYR A 49 13.31 -5.86 -10.24
N GLU A 50 14.19 -6.32 -11.13
CA GLU A 50 14.05 -6.06 -12.57
C GLU A 50 12.78 -6.71 -13.16
N SER A 51 12.46 -7.93 -12.73
CA SER A 51 11.23 -8.62 -13.16
C SER A 51 9.97 -7.91 -12.68
N VAL A 52 9.92 -7.51 -11.40
CA VAL A 52 8.81 -6.76 -10.82
C VAL A 52 8.68 -5.40 -11.50
N LYS A 53 9.79 -4.70 -11.73
CA LYS A 53 9.81 -3.39 -12.41
C LYS A 53 9.20 -3.49 -13.81
N ALA A 54 9.65 -4.43 -14.63
CA ALA A 54 9.14 -4.65 -15.98
C ALA A 54 7.63 -4.96 -15.96
N HIS A 55 7.18 -5.82 -15.04
CA HIS A 55 5.76 -6.15 -14.89
C HIS A 55 4.91 -4.93 -14.50
N LEU A 56 5.41 -4.11 -13.56
CA LEU A 56 4.69 -2.91 -13.13
C LEU A 56 4.62 -1.85 -14.23
N GLU A 57 5.70 -1.66 -15.00
CA GLU A 57 5.74 -0.73 -16.14
C GLU A 57 4.79 -1.14 -17.27
N GLU A 58 4.62 -2.45 -17.49
CA GLU A 58 3.74 -2.98 -18.53
C GLU A 58 2.25 -2.90 -18.14
N ASN A 59 1.92 -3.14 -16.87
CA ASN A 59 0.53 -3.36 -16.45
C ASN A 59 -0.09 -2.18 -15.70
N PHE A 60 0.71 -1.23 -15.19
CA PHE A 60 0.22 -0.13 -14.37
C PHE A 60 0.74 1.23 -14.85
N SER A 61 -0.01 2.28 -14.56
CA SER A 61 0.43 3.63 -14.90
C SER A 61 1.56 4.09 -13.99
N THR A 62 2.60 4.65 -14.60
CA THR A 62 3.74 5.23 -13.89
C THR A 62 3.46 6.66 -13.45
N SER A 63 4.13 7.11 -12.40
CA SER A 63 4.22 8.51 -12.02
C SER A 63 5.38 9.18 -12.77
N ASP A 64 5.33 10.50 -12.90
CA ASP A 64 6.45 11.32 -13.39
C ASP A 64 7.70 11.20 -12.50
N VAL A 65 7.51 10.79 -11.26
CA VAL A 65 8.59 10.44 -10.33
C VAL A 65 8.87 8.94 -10.48
N GLY A 66 10.06 8.59 -10.95
CA GLY A 66 10.45 7.19 -11.18
C GLY A 66 10.30 6.29 -9.95
N GLY A 67 9.90 5.04 -10.17
CA GLY A 67 9.73 4.02 -9.13
C GLY A 67 8.39 4.09 -8.39
N ILE A 68 7.48 4.98 -8.78
CA ILE A 68 6.12 5.05 -8.24
C ILE A 68 5.13 4.63 -9.31
N TYR A 69 4.27 3.69 -8.97
CA TYR A 69 3.22 3.14 -9.82
C TYR A 69 1.86 3.32 -9.20
N TRP A 70 0.82 3.38 -10.04
CA TRP A 70 -0.56 3.58 -9.62
C TRP A 70 -1.39 2.37 -9.97
N ILE A 71 -1.89 1.68 -8.96
CA ILE A 71 -2.82 0.57 -9.11
C ILE A 71 -4.24 1.10 -8.95
N GLN A 72 -5.03 1.02 -10.00
CA GLN A 72 -6.43 1.45 -9.96
C GLN A 72 -7.24 0.52 -9.07
N LEU A 73 -8.03 1.11 -8.19
CA LEU A 73 -8.95 0.39 -7.33
C LEU A 73 -10.13 -0.13 -8.15
N ASP A 74 -10.47 -1.41 -7.96
CA ASP A 74 -11.63 -2.01 -8.61
C ASP A 74 -12.93 -1.38 -8.12
N GLN A 75 -13.83 -1.08 -9.05
CA GLN A 75 -15.11 -0.43 -8.74
C GLN A 75 -16.00 -1.26 -7.82
N SER A 76 -15.90 -2.60 -7.89
CA SER A 76 -16.70 -3.52 -7.06
C SER A 76 -16.36 -3.48 -5.56
N ILE A 77 -15.22 -2.86 -5.20
CA ILE A 77 -14.75 -2.77 -3.83
C ILE A 77 -14.66 -1.33 -3.31
N LEU A 78 -15.22 -0.36 -4.02
CA LEU A 78 -15.33 1.00 -3.54
C LEU A 78 -16.11 1.05 -2.22
N SER A 79 -15.67 1.91 -1.30
CA SER A 79 -16.47 2.23 -0.11
C SER A 79 -17.67 3.10 -0.50
N LYS A 80 -18.68 3.18 0.35
CA LYS A 80 -19.88 3.98 0.09
C LYS A 80 -19.54 5.43 -0.29
N ILE A 81 -18.67 6.09 0.47
CA ILE A 81 -18.24 7.47 0.20
C ILE A 81 -17.47 7.60 -1.13
N GLN A 82 -16.69 6.59 -1.50
CA GLN A 82 -15.98 6.58 -2.77
C GLN A 82 -16.93 6.38 -3.95
N ALA A 83 -17.94 5.54 -3.80
CA ALA A 83 -18.97 5.33 -4.82
C ALA A 83 -19.82 6.58 -5.06
N GLU A 84 -20.14 7.33 -4.00
CA GLU A 84 -20.89 8.58 -4.05
C GLU A 84 -20.08 9.74 -4.69
N HIS A 85 -18.75 9.73 -4.55
CA HIS A 85 -17.86 10.76 -5.09
C HIS A 85 -17.40 10.44 -6.52
N THR A 86 -18.32 10.45 -7.48
CA THR A 86 -18.05 10.12 -8.89
C THR A 86 -17.00 11.02 -9.54
N ASP A 87 -16.97 12.31 -9.19
CA ASP A 87 -15.99 13.28 -9.71
C ASP A 87 -14.54 13.01 -9.25
N CYS A 88 -14.39 12.22 -8.19
CA CYS A 88 -13.07 11.84 -7.66
C CYS A 88 -12.55 10.53 -8.26
N GLN A 89 -13.41 9.77 -8.95
CA GLN A 89 -13.01 8.51 -9.57
C GLN A 89 -12.14 8.76 -10.81
N PRO A 90 -11.26 7.83 -11.17
CA PRO A 90 -10.92 6.59 -10.46
C PRO A 90 -10.02 6.80 -9.24
N PHE A 91 -10.06 5.83 -8.33
CA PHE A 91 -9.20 5.78 -7.14
C PHE A 91 -8.01 4.87 -7.35
N TYR A 92 -6.91 5.12 -6.62
CA TYR A 92 -5.65 4.43 -6.80
C TYR A 92 -4.96 4.12 -5.47
N PHE A 93 -4.21 3.01 -5.47
CA PHE A 93 -3.12 2.76 -4.55
C PHE A 93 -1.80 3.20 -5.16
N ALA A 94 -0.95 3.85 -4.39
CA ALA A 94 0.43 4.14 -4.80
C ALA A 94 1.34 2.97 -4.38
N VAL A 95 2.18 2.55 -5.30
CA VAL A 95 3.22 1.54 -5.08
C VAL A 95 4.58 2.17 -5.29
N ASP A 96 5.46 2.02 -4.32
CA ASP A 96 6.84 2.52 -4.36
C ASP A 96 7.80 1.33 -4.45
N LEU A 97 8.47 1.20 -5.59
CA LEU A 97 9.44 0.14 -5.86
C LEU A 97 10.86 0.69 -5.64
N LYS A 98 11.59 0.04 -4.75
CA LYS A 98 13.01 0.28 -4.47
C LYS A 98 13.83 -0.97 -4.81
N SER A 99 15.14 -0.81 -4.87
CA SER A 99 16.07 -1.87 -5.28
C SER A 99 15.97 -3.14 -4.43
N ASN A 100 15.53 -3.06 -3.17
CA ASN A 100 15.50 -4.16 -2.22
C ASN A 100 14.12 -4.40 -1.59
N HIS A 101 13.11 -3.60 -1.91
CA HIS A 101 11.75 -3.78 -1.40
C HIS A 101 10.71 -3.10 -2.27
N ILE A 102 9.47 -3.55 -2.16
CA ILE A 102 8.29 -2.92 -2.74
C ILE A 102 7.31 -2.56 -1.62
N THR A 103 6.74 -1.36 -1.70
CA THR A 103 5.83 -0.82 -0.70
C THR A 103 4.50 -0.44 -1.34
N PHE A 104 3.42 -1.05 -0.89
CA PHE A 104 2.06 -0.72 -1.27
C PHE A 104 1.46 0.22 -0.22
N LYS A 105 1.19 1.47 -0.60
CA LYS A 105 0.59 2.46 0.30
C LYS A 105 -0.90 2.20 0.46
N LEU A 106 -1.38 2.07 1.71
CA LEU A 106 -2.78 1.78 1.98
C LEU A 106 -3.69 3.03 2.04
N LEU A 107 -3.13 4.21 1.84
CA LEU A 107 -3.91 5.43 1.64
C LEU A 107 -4.39 5.50 0.19
N ILE A 108 -5.70 5.39 0.00
CA ILE A 108 -6.33 5.50 -1.31
C ILE A 108 -6.37 6.96 -1.74
N ARG A 109 -5.98 7.21 -2.98
CA ARG A 109 -5.86 8.54 -3.57
C ARG A 109 -6.65 8.64 -4.87
N THR A 110 -6.95 9.88 -5.26
CA THR A 110 -7.42 10.24 -6.58
C THR A 110 -6.44 11.20 -7.25
N LYS A 111 -6.39 11.19 -8.56
CA LYS A 111 -5.61 12.16 -9.35
C LYS A 111 -6.39 13.47 -9.60
N ASN A 112 -7.71 13.43 -9.42
CA ASN A 112 -8.60 14.53 -9.76
C ASN A 112 -8.71 15.62 -8.69
N ARG A 113 -8.30 15.31 -7.44
CA ARG A 113 -8.37 16.25 -6.32
C ARG A 113 -7.18 16.06 -5.36
N ILE A 114 -6.72 17.17 -4.80
CA ILE A 114 -5.61 17.16 -3.83
C ILE A 114 -6.10 16.70 -2.46
N ARG A 115 -7.33 17.06 -2.08
CA ARG A 115 -7.96 16.69 -0.80
C ARG A 115 -9.43 16.41 -1.01
N CYS A 116 -9.90 15.32 -0.44
CA CYS A 116 -11.30 14.95 -0.36
C CYS A 116 -11.50 13.92 0.74
N ASP A 117 -12.66 13.92 1.38
CA ASP A 117 -13.02 12.95 2.44
C ASP A 117 -13.10 11.51 1.92
N CYS A 118 -13.20 11.32 0.61
CA CYS A 118 -13.14 10.00 -0.03
C CYS A 118 -11.73 9.40 -0.08
N MET A 119 -10.68 10.22 0.12
CA MET A 119 -9.30 9.76 0.24
C MET A 119 -9.03 9.32 1.67
N ARG A 120 -9.18 8.03 1.92
CA ARG A 120 -9.04 7.39 3.24
C ARG A 120 -8.13 6.18 3.15
N TYR A 121 -7.71 5.69 4.31
CA TYR A 121 -7.05 4.41 4.37
C TYR A 121 -8.00 3.28 3.93
N ALA A 122 -7.43 2.32 3.23
CA ALA A 122 -8.15 1.17 2.71
C ALA A 122 -8.97 0.47 3.80
N THR A 123 -10.20 0.14 3.48
CA THR A 123 -11.02 -0.77 4.28
C THR A 123 -10.39 -2.17 4.30
N GLU A 124 -10.84 -3.02 5.19
CA GLU A 124 -10.36 -4.42 5.24
C GLU A 124 -10.53 -5.13 3.89
N LYS A 125 -11.67 -4.97 3.24
CA LYS A 125 -11.95 -5.55 1.92
C LYS A 125 -10.94 -5.06 0.86
N GLN A 126 -10.70 -3.76 0.81
CA GLN A 126 -9.77 -3.12 -0.14
C GLN A 126 -8.32 -3.52 0.13
N ARG A 127 -7.93 -3.57 1.41
CA ARG A 127 -6.60 -4.03 1.81
C ARG A 127 -6.36 -5.48 1.41
N ASN A 128 -7.30 -6.36 1.71
CA ASN A 128 -7.19 -7.78 1.38
C ASN A 128 -7.17 -8.01 -0.14
N TRP A 129 -7.88 -7.20 -0.90
CA TRP A 129 -7.81 -7.20 -2.36
C TRP A 129 -6.41 -6.81 -2.85
N LEU A 130 -5.84 -5.72 -2.32
CA LEU A 130 -4.50 -5.26 -2.70
C LEU A 130 -3.41 -6.29 -2.37
N ILE A 131 -3.49 -6.92 -1.20
CA ILE A 131 -2.54 -7.96 -0.78
C ILE A 131 -2.62 -9.16 -1.73
N ARG A 132 -3.82 -9.63 -2.07
CA ARG A 132 -4.00 -10.72 -3.05
C ARG A 132 -3.48 -10.35 -4.43
N LEU A 133 -3.67 -9.11 -4.86
CA LEU A 133 -3.09 -8.64 -6.12
C LEU A 133 -1.56 -8.65 -6.06
N ALA A 134 -0.97 -8.17 -4.97
CA ALA A 134 0.47 -8.23 -4.76
C ALA A 134 0.99 -9.68 -4.82
N ASP A 135 0.37 -10.59 -4.06
CA ASP A 135 0.73 -12.02 -4.06
C ASP A 135 0.63 -12.61 -5.47
N SER A 136 -0.43 -12.30 -6.24
CA SER A 136 -0.60 -12.79 -7.59
C SER A 136 0.48 -12.29 -8.57
N ILE A 137 1.00 -11.07 -8.38
CA ILE A 137 2.11 -10.54 -9.18
C ILE A 137 3.37 -11.38 -8.93
N PHE A 138 3.69 -11.65 -7.66
CA PHE A 138 4.87 -12.44 -7.29
C PHE A 138 4.74 -13.90 -7.74
N ASP A 139 3.55 -14.50 -7.62
CA ASP A 139 3.27 -15.84 -8.13
C ASP A 139 3.43 -15.93 -9.65
N THR A 140 2.92 -14.93 -10.39
CA THR A 140 3.05 -14.85 -11.87
C THR A 140 4.51 -14.73 -12.30
N LEU A 141 5.32 -14.03 -11.53
CA LEU A 141 6.75 -13.85 -11.78
C LEU A 141 7.61 -15.01 -11.22
N GLU A 142 6.98 -16.02 -10.62
CA GLU A 142 7.64 -17.16 -9.96
C GLU A 142 8.66 -16.74 -8.88
N ILE A 143 8.42 -15.60 -8.25
CA ILE A 143 9.25 -15.07 -7.17
C ILE A 143 8.71 -15.59 -5.83
N LYS A 144 9.55 -16.36 -5.13
CA LYS A 144 9.23 -16.85 -3.78
C LYS A 144 9.57 -15.78 -2.74
N ILE A 145 8.56 -15.38 -2.01
CA ILE A 145 8.63 -14.43 -0.89
C ILE A 145 8.29 -15.12 0.42
#